data_b1d7c8d5455cae727c8dca72a0a6579b
#
_entry.id   b1d7c8d5455cae727c8dca72a0a6579b
#
_cell.length_a   1.000
_cell.length_b   1.000
_cell.length_c   1.000
_cell.angle_alpha   90.00
_cell.angle_beta   90.00
_cell.angle_gamma   90.00
#
_symmetry.space_group_name_H-M   'P 1'
#
loop_
_entity.id
_entity.type
_entity.pdbx_description
1 polymer ?
#
loop_
_entity_poly.entity_id
_entity_poly.type
_entity_poly.pdbx_seq_one_letter_code
_entity_poly.pdbx_strand_id
1 'polypeptide(L)'
;MESSIGYNPFKLGEGIAKAISRTVGDVEERKYYRFRGGRWYGGIATGDVVGCNLRCKFCWSWRYSHIVDKGFFYSPQKVFENLNDIASSKRYRYVRLSGGEPTLSWSHLIDLLKLFNETKYLFILETNGLLIGSDERYAKQLANYRVIVRVSFKGATAEEFYMLTGADPIFFEYQFKALENMVNSGMKPGEDFYPAIMLSFSTDESYLSFKKRLSEIDPMLATYIDEEYVILYPHVIEILDRYRLKPRIAYKPDGVPSSMI
;
A
#
# COMPACT_ATOMS: atom_id res chain seq x y z
N MET A 1 16.19 -25.53 11.09
CA MET A 1 15.88 -24.33 10.28
C MET A 1 15.04 -24.82 9.11
N GLU A 2 13.75 -24.63 9.17
CA GLU A 2 12.89 -24.89 8.01
C GLU A 2 13.38 -24.02 6.85
N SER A 3 13.62 -24.63 5.70
CA SER A 3 14.03 -23.91 4.50
C SER A 3 12.88 -22.97 4.10
N SER A 4 13.09 -21.65 4.20
CA SER A 4 12.09 -20.67 3.76
C SER A 4 11.83 -20.88 2.26
N ILE A 5 10.54 -21.03 1.90
CA ILE A 5 10.13 -21.28 0.50
C ILE A 5 10.29 -20.01 -0.35
N GLY A 6 10.25 -18.82 0.29
CA GLY A 6 10.31 -17.52 -0.34
C GLY A 6 11.34 -16.58 0.29
N TYR A 7 11.45 -15.35 -0.26
CA TYR A 7 12.33 -14.33 0.34
C TYR A 7 11.66 -13.67 1.56
N ASN A 8 12.52 -13.12 2.45
CA ASN A 8 12.08 -12.33 3.60
C ASN A 8 11.89 -10.85 3.20
N PRO A 9 10.66 -10.31 3.22
CA PRO A 9 10.37 -8.94 2.80
C PRO A 9 10.90 -7.88 3.79
N PHE A 10 11.14 -8.20 5.06
CA PHE A 10 11.77 -7.27 6.00
C PHE A 10 13.24 -7.07 5.68
N LYS A 11 14.01 -8.16 5.45
CA LYS A 11 15.41 -8.05 5.03
C LYS A 11 15.56 -7.31 3.70
N LEU A 12 14.66 -7.58 2.75
CA LEU A 12 14.62 -6.84 1.49
C LEU A 12 14.31 -5.35 1.73
N GLY A 13 13.34 -5.06 2.61
CA GLY A 13 12.92 -3.71 2.99
C GLY A 13 14.05 -2.88 3.59
N GLU A 14 14.87 -3.46 4.47
CA GLU A 14 16.03 -2.79 5.07
C GLU A 14 17.04 -2.31 4.01
N GLY A 15 17.34 -3.16 3.02
CA GLY A 15 18.21 -2.79 1.92
C GLY A 15 17.62 -1.69 1.04
N ILE A 16 16.33 -1.76 0.77
CA ILE A 16 15.60 -0.77 -0.02
C ILE A 16 15.54 0.57 0.72
N ALA A 17 15.19 0.59 2.02
CA ALA A 17 15.09 1.79 2.83
C ALA A 17 16.38 2.63 2.74
N LYS A 18 17.55 1.99 2.85
CA LYS A 18 18.86 2.65 2.70
C LYS A 18 19.07 3.32 1.34
N ALA A 19 18.45 2.79 0.28
CA ALA A 19 18.60 3.33 -1.08
C ALA A 19 17.60 4.43 -1.43
N ILE A 20 16.43 4.43 -0.75
CA ILE A 20 15.33 5.36 -1.04
C ILE A 20 15.19 6.49 -0.04
N SER A 21 15.87 6.41 1.10
CA SER A 21 15.87 7.43 2.15
C SER A 21 17.28 7.98 2.40
N ARG A 22 17.35 9.20 2.86
CA ARG A 22 18.58 9.83 3.39
C ARG A 22 18.21 10.84 4.45
N THR A 23 19.12 11.11 5.37
CA THR A 23 18.95 12.15 6.39
C THR A 23 19.69 13.41 5.97
N VAL A 24 19.02 14.56 6.03
CA VAL A 24 19.59 15.89 5.77
C VAL A 24 19.27 16.76 6.99
N GLY A 25 20.29 17.09 7.78
CA GLY A 25 20.07 17.60 9.14
C GLY A 25 19.31 16.58 9.98
N ASP A 26 18.18 17.00 10.57
CA ASP A 26 17.30 16.12 11.37
C ASP A 26 16.11 15.58 10.58
N VAL A 27 16.06 15.80 9.25
CA VAL A 27 14.93 15.46 8.40
C VAL A 27 15.26 14.24 7.54
N GLU A 28 14.38 13.22 7.58
CA GLU A 28 14.45 12.12 6.64
C GLU A 28 13.80 12.53 5.30
N GLU A 29 14.60 12.59 4.24
CA GLU A 29 14.12 12.71 2.86
C GLU A 29 13.91 11.34 2.24
N ARG A 30 12.89 11.25 1.36
CA ARG A 30 12.53 10.03 0.65
C ARG A 30 12.45 10.24 -0.86
N LYS A 31 12.72 9.19 -1.65
CA LYS A 31 12.56 9.20 -3.11
C LYS A 31 11.10 9.07 -3.53
N TYR A 32 10.70 9.99 -4.43
CA TYR A 32 9.46 9.97 -5.20
C TYR A 32 9.78 10.01 -6.69
N TYR A 33 8.93 9.38 -7.50
CA TYR A 33 9.11 9.45 -8.96
C TYR A 33 8.05 10.29 -9.65
N ARG A 34 6.95 10.65 -8.95
CA ARG A 34 5.87 11.43 -9.54
C ARG A 34 4.95 12.03 -8.48
N PHE A 35 4.45 13.26 -8.79
CA PHE A 35 3.29 13.85 -8.13
C PHE A 35 2.20 14.07 -9.18
N ARG A 36 0.94 13.71 -8.86
CA ARG A 36 -0.16 13.76 -9.84
C ARG A 36 -1.52 13.88 -9.18
N GLY A 37 -2.50 14.41 -9.92
CA GLY A 37 -3.92 14.20 -9.65
C GLY A 37 -4.37 12.85 -10.21
N GLY A 38 -5.39 12.28 -9.61
CA GLY A 38 -6.02 11.03 -10.04
C GLY A 38 -7.53 11.06 -9.87
N ARG A 39 -8.22 10.12 -10.52
CA ARG A 39 -9.70 9.99 -10.46
C ARG A 39 -10.19 9.14 -9.28
N TRP A 40 -9.31 8.34 -8.69
CA TRP A 40 -9.62 7.45 -7.57
C TRP A 40 -10.19 8.25 -6.39
N TYR A 41 -11.09 7.66 -5.61
CA TYR A 41 -11.76 8.29 -4.47
C TYR A 41 -12.55 9.57 -4.86
N GLY A 42 -13.02 9.67 -6.11
CA GLY A 42 -13.66 10.87 -6.61
C GLY A 42 -12.73 12.07 -6.85
N GLY A 43 -11.41 11.85 -6.77
CA GLY A 43 -10.35 12.84 -6.99
C GLY A 43 -9.35 12.93 -5.84
N ILE A 44 -8.08 12.68 -6.15
CA ILE A 44 -7.01 12.60 -5.14
C ILE A 44 -5.68 13.12 -5.66
N ALA A 45 -4.95 13.87 -4.82
CA ALA A 45 -3.56 14.23 -5.08
C ALA A 45 -2.65 13.10 -4.58
N THR A 46 -1.76 12.62 -5.43
CA THR A 46 -0.94 11.44 -5.16
C THR A 46 0.54 11.73 -5.30
N GLY A 47 1.33 11.36 -4.28
CA GLY A 47 2.77 11.19 -4.35
C GLY A 47 3.11 9.73 -4.57
N ASP A 48 3.71 9.40 -5.71
CA ASP A 48 4.12 8.04 -6.02
C ASP A 48 5.56 7.79 -5.56
N VAL A 49 5.74 6.94 -4.54
CA VAL A 49 7.03 6.65 -3.88
C VAL A 49 7.80 5.55 -4.59
N VAL A 50 9.13 5.61 -4.49
CA VAL A 50 10.06 4.59 -5.00
C VAL A 50 10.29 3.51 -3.96
N GLY A 51 10.48 2.26 -4.40
CA GLY A 51 10.86 1.12 -3.56
C GLY A 51 9.68 0.45 -2.86
N CYS A 52 9.69 -0.88 -2.83
CA CYS A 52 8.72 -1.70 -2.13
C CYS A 52 9.40 -2.99 -1.67
N ASN A 53 9.06 -3.46 -0.49
CA ASN A 53 9.56 -4.72 0.07
C ASN A 53 8.80 -5.97 -0.45
N LEU A 54 7.73 -5.77 -1.22
CA LEU A 54 7.09 -6.84 -1.98
C LEU A 54 7.46 -6.78 -3.46
N ARG A 55 7.52 -7.95 -4.11
CA ARG A 55 7.89 -8.14 -5.51
C ARG A 55 6.70 -8.64 -6.32
N CYS A 56 5.55 -7.95 -6.19
CA CYS A 56 4.30 -8.36 -6.82
C CYS A 56 4.44 -8.49 -8.34
N LYS A 57 4.13 -9.69 -8.85
CA LYS A 57 4.26 -10.08 -10.26
C LYS A 57 3.15 -9.52 -11.17
N PHE A 58 2.36 -8.60 -10.67
CA PHE A 58 1.28 -7.87 -11.36
C PHE A 58 1.34 -6.36 -11.10
N CYS A 59 2.44 -5.84 -10.54
CA CYS A 59 2.56 -4.48 -10.03
C CYS A 59 2.52 -3.45 -11.16
N TRP A 60 1.54 -2.55 -11.13
CA TRP A 60 1.45 -1.44 -12.08
C TRP A 60 2.62 -0.44 -11.95
N SER A 61 3.23 -0.38 -10.77
CA SER A 61 4.40 0.47 -10.48
C SER A 61 5.72 -0.33 -10.52
N TRP A 62 5.76 -1.48 -11.19
CA TRP A 62 6.85 -2.45 -11.14
C TRP A 62 8.23 -1.82 -11.32
N ARG A 63 8.38 -0.92 -12.30
CA ARG A 63 9.65 -0.25 -12.60
C ARG A 63 10.21 0.52 -11.41
N TYR A 64 9.36 1.23 -10.67
CA TYR A 64 9.77 2.10 -9.56
C TYR A 64 9.71 1.39 -8.21
N SER A 65 8.93 0.35 -8.08
CA SER A 65 8.92 -0.48 -6.87
C SER A 65 10.13 -1.42 -6.79
N HIS A 66 10.74 -1.77 -7.93
CA HIS A 66 11.89 -2.69 -8.01
C HIS A 66 13.22 -1.97 -8.24
N ILE A 67 13.25 -0.88 -8.99
CA ILE A 67 14.46 -0.14 -9.37
C ILE A 67 14.57 1.12 -8.50
N VAL A 68 15.45 1.06 -7.49
CA VAL A 68 15.55 2.08 -6.43
C VAL A 68 16.48 3.25 -6.76
N ASP A 69 17.21 3.20 -7.88
CA ASP A 69 18.07 4.29 -8.37
C ASP A 69 17.28 5.43 -9.03
N LYS A 70 16.01 5.18 -9.38
CA LYS A 70 15.10 6.17 -9.99
C LYS A 70 14.46 7.09 -8.95
N GLY A 71 13.95 8.23 -9.46
CA GLY A 71 13.27 9.24 -8.64
C GLY A 71 14.21 10.24 -7.99
N PHE A 72 13.61 11.17 -7.26
CA PHE A 72 14.32 12.29 -6.60
C PHE A 72 13.97 12.30 -5.12
N PHE A 73 14.91 12.76 -4.29
CA PHE A 73 14.68 12.94 -2.86
C PHE A 73 13.87 14.21 -2.59
N TYR A 74 12.90 14.08 -1.70
CA TYR A 74 12.07 15.18 -1.23
C TYR A 74 11.93 15.11 0.29
N SER A 75 12.01 16.27 0.94
CA SER A 75 11.65 16.40 2.35
C SER A 75 10.13 16.28 2.54
N PRO A 76 9.64 15.93 3.75
CA PRO A 76 8.20 15.94 4.04
C PRO A 76 7.53 17.26 3.70
N GLN A 77 8.18 18.38 3.99
CA GLN A 77 7.70 19.73 3.66
C GLN A 77 7.50 19.90 2.15
N LYS A 78 8.47 19.49 1.33
CA LYS A 78 8.35 19.61 -0.14
C LYS A 78 7.31 18.69 -0.74
N VAL A 79 7.12 17.50 -0.17
CA VAL A 79 6.02 16.58 -0.54
C VAL A 79 4.68 17.20 -0.20
N PHE A 80 4.55 17.77 1.00
CA PHE A 80 3.36 18.49 1.43
C PHE A 80 2.99 19.63 0.45
N GLU A 81 3.93 20.49 0.09
CA GLU A 81 3.73 21.58 -0.87
C GLU A 81 3.18 21.03 -2.20
N ASN A 82 3.84 20.04 -2.79
CA ASN A 82 3.45 19.47 -4.08
C ASN A 82 2.03 18.86 -4.04
N LEU A 83 1.70 18.14 -2.98
CA LEU A 83 0.37 17.52 -2.84
C LEU A 83 -0.72 18.57 -2.53
N ASN A 84 -0.41 19.56 -1.70
CA ASN A 84 -1.30 20.67 -1.39
C ASN A 84 -1.65 21.49 -2.65
N ASP A 85 -0.65 21.82 -3.49
CA ASP A 85 -0.84 22.55 -4.73
C ASP A 85 -1.76 21.79 -5.70
N ILE A 86 -1.56 20.48 -5.85
CA ILE A 86 -2.40 19.64 -6.68
C ILE A 86 -3.82 19.56 -6.10
N ALA A 87 -3.95 19.30 -4.80
CA ALA A 87 -5.24 19.15 -4.15
C ALA A 87 -6.06 20.44 -4.17
N SER A 88 -5.41 21.59 -3.92
CA SER A 88 -6.07 22.90 -3.93
C SER A 88 -6.50 23.31 -5.34
N SER A 89 -5.61 23.20 -6.34
CA SER A 89 -5.90 23.58 -7.73
C SER A 89 -7.03 22.74 -8.34
N LYS A 90 -7.13 21.48 -7.96
CA LYS A 90 -8.16 20.55 -8.46
C LYS A 90 -9.36 20.40 -7.52
N ARG A 91 -9.38 21.11 -6.39
CA ARG A 91 -10.41 21.03 -5.35
C ARG A 91 -10.64 19.61 -4.82
N TYR A 92 -9.55 18.83 -4.72
CA TYR A 92 -9.62 17.50 -4.14
C TYR A 92 -9.75 17.55 -2.61
N ARG A 93 -10.42 16.54 -2.06
CA ARG A 93 -10.57 16.34 -0.62
C ARG A 93 -9.46 15.45 -0.06
N TYR A 94 -8.90 14.58 -0.91
CA TYR A 94 -7.99 13.52 -0.51
C TYR A 94 -6.58 13.76 -1.02
N VAL A 95 -5.60 13.33 -0.21
CA VAL A 95 -4.19 13.23 -0.57
C VAL A 95 -3.71 11.82 -0.21
N ARG A 96 -2.73 11.27 -0.94
CA ARG A 96 -2.19 9.94 -0.65
C ARG A 96 -0.73 9.76 -1.02
N LEU A 97 -0.13 8.73 -0.42
CA LEU A 97 1.07 8.09 -0.94
C LEU A 97 0.73 6.73 -1.53
N SER A 98 1.32 6.44 -2.71
CA SER A 98 1.11 5.20 -3.47
C SER A 98 2.39 4.86 -4.26
N GLY A 99 2.35 3.88 -5.16
CA GLY A 99 3.46 3.47 -6.04
C GLY A 99 4.29 2.35 -5.46
N GLY A 100 5.23 2.66 -4.57
CA GLY A 100 5.98 1.69 -3.78
C GLY A 100 5.34 1.44 -2.40
N GLU A 101 6.18 1.13 -1.38
CA GLU A 101 5.70 0.96 0.00
C GLU A 101 6.03 2.19 0.85
N PRO A 102 5.04 3.01 1.23
CA PRO A 102 5.27 4.25 1.99
C PRO A 102 5.93 4.05 3.34
N THR A 103 5.63 2.96 4.04
CA THR A 103 6.11 2.70 5.40
C THR A 103 7.60 2.41 5.51
N LEU A 104 8.31 2.16 4.40
CA LEU A 104 9.76 1.93 4.40
C LEU A 104 10.60 3.16 4.81
N SER A 105 10.02 4.35 4.86
CA SER A 105 10.62 5.57 5.40
C SER A 105 9.67 6.12 6.45
N TRP A 106 9.73 5.54 7.63
CA TRP A 106 8.72 5.77 8.65
C TRP A 106 8.75 7.19 9.21
N SER A 107 9.94 7.72 9.54
CA SER A 107 10.07 9.09 10.07
C SER A 107 9.55 10.12 9.06
N HIS A 108 9.91 9.96 7.78
CA HIS A 108 9.39 10.80 6.70
C HIS A 108 7.85 10.76 6.61
N LEU A 109 7.26 9.55 6.70
CA LEU A 109 5.80 9.40 6.69
C LEU A 109 5.14 10.12 7.86
N ILE A 110 5.65 9.93 9.07
CA ILE A 110 5.11 10.58 10.27
C ILE A 110 5.22 12.10 10.19
N ASP A 111 6.35 12.64 9.73
CA ASP A 111 6.51 14.08 9.58
C ASP A 111 5.56 14.66 8.51
N LEU A 112 5.32 13.91 7.43
CA LEU A 112 4.33 14.29 6.43
C LEU A 112 2.89 14.26 7.00
N LEU A 113 2.53 13.24 7.81
CA LEU A 113 1.23 13.16 8.46
C LEU A 113 1.00 14.32 9.45
N LYS A 114 2.02 14.74 10.19
CA LYS A 114 1.95 15.94 11.05
C LYS A 114 1.52 17.18 10.25
N LEU A 115 2.14 17.40 9.08
CA LEU A 115 1.81 18.54 8.23
C LEU A 115 0.37 18.49 7.71
N PHE A 116 -0.10 17.31 7.28
CA PHE A 116 -1.47 17.16 6.78
C PHE A 116 -2.52 17.18 7.88
N ASN A 117 -2.18 16.82 9.12
CA ASN A 117 -3.09 16.86 10.26
C ASN A 117 -3.64 18.27 10.54
N GLU A 118 -2.86 19.29 10.22
CA GLU A 118 -3.22 20.72 10.36
C GLU A 118 -4.03 21.26 9.17
N THR A 119 -4.45 20.39 8.23
CA THR A 119 -5.17 20.78 7.02
C THR A 119 -6.60 20.23 7.00
N LYS A 120 -7.38 20.64 6.00
CA LYS A 120 -8.70 20.06 5.70
C LYS A 120 -8.66 18.72 4.96
N TYR A 121 -7.49 18.35 4.41
CA TYR A 121 -7.36 17.16 3.59
C TYR A 121 -7.37 15.90 4.44
N LEU A 122 -7.94 14.81 3.91
CA LEU A 122 -7.88 13.50 4.49
C LEU A 122 -6.76 12.71 3.80
N PHE A 123 -5.81 12.22 4.61
CA PHE A 123 -4.66 11.48 4.08
C PHE A 123 -5.00 9.99 3.97
N ILE A 124 -4.77 9.40 2.81
CA ILE A 124 -4.91 7.95 2.57
C ILE A 124 -3.52 7.33 2.49
N LEU A 125 -3.22 6.41 3.40
CA LEU A 125 -2.01 5.62 3.41
C LEU A 125 -2.28 4.26 2.75
N GLU A 126 -1.86 4.07 1.50
CA GLU A 126 -1.89 2.76 0.85
C GLU A 126 -0.61 2.00 1.20
N THR A 127 -0.74 0.88 1.92
CA THR A 127 0.39 0.08 2.38
C THR A 127 0.12 -1.42 2.23
N ASN A 128 1.17 -2.23 2.11
CA ASN A 128 1.04 -3.67 2.20
C ASN A 128 0.87 -4.19 3.64
N GLY A 129 0.97 -3.32 4.63
CA GLY A 129 0.69 -3.61 6.03
C GLY A 129 1.80 -4.35 6.79
N LEU A 130 2.82 -4.89 6.13
CA LEU A 130 3.81 -5.75 6.78
C LEU A 130 4.52 -5.06 7.95
N LEU A 131 4.93 -3.80 7.79
CA LEU A 131 5.60 -3.07 8.86
C LEU A 131 4.66 -2.83 10.05
N ILE A 132 3.43 -2.41 9.79
CA ILE A 132 2.40 -2.18 10.83
C ILE A 132 2.09 -3.47 11.59
N GLY A 133 2.06 -4.62 10.88
CA GLY A 133 1.84 -5.92 11.49
C GLY A 133 3.05 -6.48 12.25
N SER A 134 4.24 -5.94 12.02
CA SER A 134 5.46 -6.41 12.71
C SER A 134 5.60 -5.87 14.13
N ASP A 135 4.99 -4.71 14.41
CA ASP A 135 5.09 -4.04 15.72
C ASP A 135 3.89 -3.11 15.92
N GLU A 136 3.18 -3.29 17.03
CA GLU A 136 1.99 -2.49 17.38
C GLU A 136 2.29 -0.98 17.54
N ARG A 137 3.53 -0.60 17.80
CA ARG A 137 3.95 0.79 17.94
C ARG A 137 3.66 1.62 16.68
N TYR A 138 3.73 1.00 15.51
CA TYR A 138 3.39 1.67 14.25
C TYR A 138 1.90 2.04 14.18
N ALA A 139 1.01 1.13 14.55
CA ALA A 139 -0.42 1.40 14.61
C ALA A 139 -0.76 2.48 15.66
N LYS A 140 -0.16 2.39 16.85
CA LYS A 140 -0.31 3.41 17.93
C LYS A 140 0.13 4.81 17.47
N GLN A 141 1.18 4.91 16.66
CA GLN A 141 1.60 6.20 16.12
C GLN A 141 0.60 6.72 15.07
N LEU A 142 0.10 5.88 14.17
CA LEU A 142 -0.89 6.28 13.16
C LEU A 142 -2.19 6.76 13.78
N ALA A 143 -2.64 6.16 14.89
CA ALA A 143 -3.85 6.54 15.61
C ALA A 143 -3.86 8.01 16.10
N ASN A 144 -2.70 8.68 16.14
CA ASN A 144 -2.61 10.10 16.52
C ASN A 144 -2.88 11.08 15.35
N TYR A 145 -3.12 10.59 14.14
CA TYR A 145 -3.27 11.42 12.96
C TYR A 145 -4.59 11.15 12.24
N ARG A 146 -5.07 12.14 11.50
CA ARG A 146 -6.22 12.01 10.59
C ARG A 146 -5.79 11.28 9.31
N VAL A 147 -5.63 9.97 9.39
CA VAL A 147 -5.21 9.11 8.30
C VAL A 147 -6.18 7.96 8.12
N ILE A 148 -6.51 7.63 6.87
CA ILE A 148 -7.16 6.36 6.53
C ILE A 148 -6.09 5.41 6.04
N VAL A 149 -5.95 4.26 6.71
CA VAL A 149 -4.99 3.24 6.34
C VAL A 149 -5.67 2.17 5.49
N ARG A 150 -5.22 2.02 4.25
CA ARG A 150 -5.68 0.99 3.32
C ARG A 150 -4.64 -0.12 3.25
N VAL A 151 -4.93 -1.26 3.89
CA VAL A 151 -4.03 -2.43 3.92
C VAL A 151 -4.30 -3.30 2.71
N SER A 152 -3.35 -3.35 1.78
CA SER A 152 -3.50 -4.02 0.49
C SER A 152 -2.94 -5.44 0.53
N PHE A 153 -3.82 -6.42 0.69
CA PHE A 153 -3.52 -7.85 0.64
C PHE A 153 -3.19 -8.30 -0.79
N LYS A 154 -2.20 -9.17 -0.91
CA LYS A 154 -1.72 -9.64 -2.22
C LYS A 154 -2.15 -11.10 -2.49
N GLY A 155 -3.47 -11.31 -2.47
CA GLY A 155 -4.16 -12.59 -2.56
C GLY A 155 -5.00 -12.86 -1.33
N ALA A 156 -5.86 -13.87 -1.38
CA ALA A 156 -6.78 -14.26 -0.32
C ALA A 156 -6.21 -15.34 0.62
N THR A 157 -5.11 -15.99 0.22
CA THR A 157 -4.44 -17.04 1.00
C THR A 157 -2.92 -16.83 1.04
N ALA A 158 -2.25 -17.52 1.95
CA ALA A 158 -0.80 -17.51 2.06
C ALA A 158 -0.11 -18.06 0.80
N GLU A 159 -0.73 -19.05 0.15
CA GLU A 159 -0.26 -19.64 -1.10
C GLU A 159 -0.38 -18.63 -2.26
N GLU A 160 -1.52 -17.92 -2.35
CA GLU A 160 -1.71 -16.85 -3.33
C GLU A 160 -0.71 -15.72 -3.08
N PHE A 161 -0.50 -15.31 -1.83
CA PHE A 161 0.50 -14.30 -1.47
C PHE A 161 1.90 -14.70 -1.96
N TYR A 162 2.33 -15.94 -1.70
CA TYR A 162 3.60 -16.46 -2.19
C TYR A 162 3.65 -16.51 -3.73
N MET A 163 2.63 -17.06 -4.36
CA MET A 163 2.53 -17.13 -5.82
C MET A 163 2.66 -15.75 -6.47
N LEU A 164 1.99 -14.76 -5.90
CA LEU A 164 1.89 -13.42 -6.46
C LEU A 164 3.10 -12.53 -6.12
N THR A 165 3.76 -12.75 -5.00
CA THR A 165 4.87 -11.89 -4.54
C THR A 165 6.22 -12.56 -4.52
N GLY A 166 6.28 -13.88 -4.33
CA GLY A 166 7.49 -14.66 -4.08
C GLY A 166 8.05 -14.51 -2.66
N ALA A 167 7.41 -13.72 -1.79
CA ALA A 167 7.76 -13.65 -0.37
C ALA A 167 7.31 -14.91 0.35
N ASP A 168 8.01 -15.31 1.42
CA ASP A 168 7.63 -16.47 2.21
C ASP A 168 6.18 -16.35 2.71
N PRO A 169 5.35 -17.42 2.57
CA PRO A 169 3.92 -17.39 2.94
C PRO A 169 3.63 -16.92 4.36
N ILE A 170 4.57 -17.13 5.30
CA ILE A 170 4.41 -16.70 6.70
C ILE A 170 4.18 -15.19 6.83
N PHE A 171 4.67 -14.39 5.87
CA PHE A 171 4.49 -12.94 5.91
C PHE A 171 3.08 -12.47 5.54
N PHE A 172 2.24 -13.35 5.00
CA PHE A 172 0.82 -13.08 4.82
C PHE A 172 0.12 -12.79 6.15
N GLU A 173 0.53 -13.46 7.22
CA GLU A 173 0.01 -13.27 8.58
C GLU A 173 0.24 -11.83 9.11
N TYR A 174 1.31 -11.19 8.70
CA TYR A 174 1.60 -9.81 9.12
C TYR A 174 0.59 -8.79 8.57
N GLN A 175 -0.07 -9.10 7.45
CA GLN A 175 -1.13 -8.23 6.93
C GLN A 175 -2.37 -8.27 7.83
N PHE A 176 -2.75 -9.44 8.37
CA PHE A 176 -3.82 -9.55 9.38
C PHE A 176 -3.40 -8.93 10.71
N LYS A 177 -2.17 -9.17 11.16
CA LYS A 177 -1.64 -8.52 12.36
C LYS A 177 -1.65 -6.99 12.27
N ALA A 178 -1.50 -6.43 11.07
CA ALA A 178 -1.64 -4.99 10.88
C ALA A 178 -3.05 -4.51 11.22
N LEU A 179 -4.08 -5.24 10.80
CA LEU A 179 -5.47 -4.92 11.14
C LEU A 179 -5.73 -5.09 12.64
N GLU A 180 -5.27 -6.19 13.24
CA GLU A 180 -5.36 -6.44 14.68
C GLU A 180 -4.69 -5.32 15.51
N ASN A 181 -3.47 -4.93 15.12
CA ASN A 181 -2.72 -3.85 15.77
C ASN A 181 -3.46 -2.50 15.69
N MET A 182 -4.12 -2.21 14.56
CA MET A 182 -4.92 -1.00 14.40
C MET A 182 -6.19 -1.03 15.27
N VAL A 183 -6.92 -2.15 15.33
CA VAL A 183 -8.04 -2.33 16.27
C VAL A 183 -7.56 -2.11 17.72
N ASN A 184 -6.46 -2.74 18.10
CA ASN A 184 -5.90 -2.64 19.45
C ASN A 184 -5.38 -1.24 19.78
N SER A 185 -5.07 -0.42 18.79
CA SER A 185 -4.68 0.99 18.96
C SER A 185 -5.87 1.95 19.09
N GLY A 186 -7.10 1.44 18.99
CA GLY A 186 -8.34 2.23 19.08
C GLY A 186 -8.78 2.86 17.76
N MET A 187 -8.13 2.54 16.64
CA MET A 187 -8.60 2.93 15.31
C MET A 187 -9.87 2.15 14.95
N LYS A 188 -10.77 2.77 14.21
CA LYS A 188 -12.08 2.20 13.89
C LYS A 188 -12.09 1.53 12.51
N PRO A 189 -12.37 0.22 12.43
CA PRO A 189 -12.56 -0.48 11.17
C PRO A 189 -13.65 0.15 10.30
N GLY A 190 -13.37 0.34 9.02
CA GLY A 190 -14.28 0.98 8.05
C GLY A 190 -14.27 2.51 8.04
N GLU A 191 -13.76 3.15 9.11
CA GLU A 191 -13.61 4.61 9.20
C GLU A 191 -12.14 5.02 9.04
N ASP A 192 -11.27 4.54 9.95
CA ASP A 192 -9.85 4.92 10.01
C ASP A 192 -8.96 3.96 9.21
N PHE A 193 -9.42 2.74 8.98
CA PHE A 193 -8.72 1.76 8.16
C PHE A 193 -9.64 0.69 7.59
N TYR A 194 -9.21 0.08 6.49
CA TYR A 194 -9.92 -1.03 5.85
C TYR A 194 -8.97 -1.92 5.05
N PRO A 195 -9.31 -3.22 4.85
CA PRO A 195 -8.56 -4.10 3.97
C PRO A 195 -8.91 -3.82 2.50
N ALA A 196 -7.89 -3.91 1.65
CA ALA A 196 -8.06 -4.06 0.21
C ALA A 196 -7.45 -5.38 -0.23
N ILE A 197 -8.03 -6.04 -1.22
CA ILE A 197 -7.58 -7.37 -1.62
C ILE A 197 -7.48 -7.53 -3.13
N MET A 198 -6.35 -8.04 -3.61
CA MET A 198 -6.15 -8.41 -5.01
C MET A 198 -6.88 -9.73 -5.32
N LEU A 199 -8.04 -9.64 -5.95
CA LEU A 199 -8.91 -10.76 -6.28
C LEU A 199 -8.72 -11.35 -7.67
N SER A 200 -7.92 -10.74 -8.52
CA SER A 200 -7.73 -11.21 -9.91
C SER A 200 -7.33 -12.68 -10.03
N PHE A 201 -6.78 -13.27 -8.99
CA PHE A 201 -6.26 -14.65 -9.01
C PHE A 201 -6.97 -15.56 -8.00
N SER A 202 -7.80 -15.02 -7.13
CA SER A 202 -8.49 -15.75 -6.06
C SER A 202 -9.71 -16.48 -6.57
N THR A 203 -10.07 -17.58 -5.89
CA THR A 203 -11.37 -18.27 -6.06
C THR A 203 -12.40 -17.67 -5.12
N ASP A 204 -13.67 -17.94 -5.38
CA ASP A 204 -14.76 -17.52 -4.50
C ASP A 204 -14.62 -18.14 -3.11
N GLU A 205 -14.14 -19.38 -3.02
CA GLU A 205 -13.89 -20.09 -1.76
C GLU A 205 -12.77 -19.44 -0.97
N SER A 206 -11.63 -19.11 -1.62
CA SER A 206 -10.52 -18.42 -0.96
C SER A 206 -10.95 -17.02 -0.47
N TYR A 207 -11.77 -16.32 -1.25
CA TYR A 207 -12.31 -15.03 -0.84
C TYR A 207 -13.27 -15.13 0.34
N LEU A 208 -14.18 -16.14 0.35
CA LEU A 208 -15.06 -16.38 1.49
C LEU A 208 -14.30 -16.73 2.77
N SER A 209 -13.26 -17.56 2.65
CA SER A 209 -12.36 -17.86 3.77
C SER A 209 -11.65 -16.61 4.31
N PHE A 210 -11.17 -15.75 3.41
CA PHE A 210 -10.56 -14.47 3.76
C PHE A 210 -11.53 -13.54 4.51
N LYS A 211 -12.79 -13.41 4.02
CA LYS A 211 -13.83 -12.63 4.69
C LYS A 211 -14.16 -13.15 6.07
N LYS A 212 -14.26 -14.48 6.22
CA LYS A 212 -14.47 -15.11 7.53
C LYS A 212 -13.37 -14.72 8.50
N ARG A 213 -12.11 -14.81 8.08
CA ARG A 213 -10.97 -14.45 8.91
C ARG A 213 -10.96 -12.96 9.28
N LEU A 214 -11.35 -12.07 8.38
CA LEU A 214 -11.52 -10.64 8.70
C LEU A 214 -12.58 -10.43 9.77
N SER A 215 -13.72 -11.15 9.68
CA SER A 215 -14.81 -11.03 10.64
C SER A 215 -14.46 -11.58 12.04
N GLU A 216 -13.46 -12.46 12.15
CA GLU A 216 -12.92 -12.94 13.42
C GLU A 216 -12.09 -11.85 14.14
N ILE A 217 -11.51 -10.89 13.39
CA ILE A 217 -10.82 -9.72 13.96
C ILE A 217 -11.86 -8.65 14.33
N ASP A 218 -12.68 -8.25 13.36
CA ASP A 218 -13.80 -7.32 13.55
C ASP A 218 -14.80 -7.47 12.38
N PRO A 219 -16.12 -7.60 12.65
CA PRO A 219 -17.13 -7.76 11.60
C PRO A 219 -17.15 -6.64 10.55
N MET A 220 -16.78 -5.41 10.92
CA MET A 220 -16.74 -4.27 10.00
C MET A 220 -15.64 -4.44 8.92
N LEU A 221 -14.54 -5.14 9.23
CA LEU A 221 -13.50 -5.44 8.25
C LEU A 221 -13.98 -6.34 7.12
N ALA A 222 -14.92 -7.26 7.40
CA ALA A 222 -15.53 -8.10 6.37
C ALA A 222 -16.59 -7.37 5.54
N THR A 223 -17.08 -6.23 6.04
CA THR A 223 -18.08 -5.37 5.36
C THR A 223 -17.42 -4.33 4.46
N TYR A 224 -16.34 -3.72 4.93
CA TYR A 224 -15.62 -2.66 4.23
C TYR A 224 -14.34 -3.20 3.58
N ILE A 225 -14.50 -4.00 2.53
CA ILE A 225 -13.38 -4.53 1.74
C ILE A 225 -13.33 -3.78 0.41
N ASP A 226 -12.15 -3.25 0.07
CA ASP A 226 -11.89 -2.71 -1.26
C ASP A 226 -11.32 -3.80 -2.17
N GLU A 227 -12.10 -4.20 -3.16
CA GLU A 227 -11.74 -5.25 -4.11
C GLU A 227 -10.83 -4.69 -5.19
N GLU A 228 -9.59 -5.19 -5.26
CA GLU A 228 -8.61 -4.82 -6.29
C GLU A 228 -8.58 -5.86 -7.42
N TYR A 229 -8.48 -5.35 -8.63
CA TYR A 229 -8.28 -6.18 -9.82
C TYR A 229 -7.11 -5.64 -10.65
N VAL A 230 -6.42 -6.55 -11.32
CA VAL A 230 -5.33 -6.19 -12.23
C VAL A 230 -5.85 -5.30 -13.36
N ILE A 231 -5.17 -4.16 -13.55
CA ILE A 231 -5.39 -3.31 -14.72
C ILE A 231 -4.30 -3.64 -15.75
N LEU A 232 -4.73 -4.06 -16.93
CA LEU A 232 -3.89 -4.57 -18.01
C LEU A 232 -3.19 -3.42 -18.77
N TYR A 233 -2.32 -2.67 -18.06
CA TYR A 233 -1.39 -1.78 -18.72
C TYR A 233 -0.40 -2.61 -19.58
N PRO A 234 0.14 -2.09 -20.69
CA PRO A 234 1.06 -2.85 -21.54
C PRO A 234 2.22 -3.52 -20.78
N HIS A 235 2.89 -2.79 -19.90
CA HIS A 235 3.97 -3.32 -19.07
C HIS A 235 3.52 -4.35 -18.03
N VAL A 236 2.26 -4.28 -17.57
CA VAL A 236 1.70 -5.29 -16.64
C VAL A 236 1.45 -6.60 -17.38
N ILE A 237 0.95 -6.53 -18.62
CA ILE A 237 0.78 -7.72 -19.49
C ILE A 237 2.13 -8.42 -19.65
N GLU A 238 3.20 -7.68 -20.01
CA GLU A 238 4.55 -8.24 -20.15
C GLU A 238 5.06 -8.91 -18.88
N ILE A 239 4.73 -8.35 -17.70
CA ILE A 239 5.13 -8.93 -16.40
C ILE A 239 4.34 -10.23 -16.14
N LEU A 240 3.02 -10.21 -16.37
CA LEU A 240 2.16 -11.38 -16.22
C LEU A 240 2.64 -12.54 -17.12
N ASP A 241 2.95 -12.25 -18.37
CA ASP A 241 3.46 -13.25 -19.34
C ASP A 241 4.80 -13.83 -18.89
N ARG A 242 5.73 -12.98 -18.41
CA ARG A 242 7.04 -13.39 -17.87
C ARG A 242 6.90 -14.40 -16.73
N TYR A 243 5.93 -14.19 -15.84
CA TYR A 243 5.68 -15.06 -14.70
C TYR A 243 4.63 -16.14 -14.98
N ARG A 244 4.09 -16.22 -16.21
CA ARG A 244 3.04 -17.14 -16.62
C ARG A 244 1.80 -17.07 -15.73
N LEU A 245 1.46 -15.87 -15.27
CA LEU A 245 0.29 -15.60 -14.45
C LEU A 245 -0.89 -15.23 -15.35
N LYS A 246 -2.02 -15.90 -15.14
CA LYS A 246 -3.28 -15.61 -15.84
C LYS A 246 -4.32 -15.15 -14.82
N PRO A 247 -4.70 -13.87 -14.79
CA PRO A 247 -5.77 -13.41 -13.93
C PRO A 247 -7.11 -14.00 -14.38
N ARG A 248 -7.95 -14.38 -13.43
CA ARG A 248 -9.34 -14.81 -13.68
C ARG A 248 -10.22 -13.64 -14.09
N ILE A 249 -9.98 -12.47 -13.46
CA ILE A 249 -10.64 -11.20 -13.73
C ILE A 249 -9.56 -10.13 -13.85
N ALA A 250 -9.62 -9.34 -14.91
CA ALA A 250 -8.77 -8.17 -15.10
C ALA A 250 -9.46 -7.15 -16.00
N TYR A 251 -9.11 -5.88 -15.87
CA TYR A 251 -9.71 -4.81 -16.64
C TYR A 251 -8.68 -4.10 -17.52
N LYS A 252 -9.10 -3.67 -18.70
CA LYS A 252 -8.32 -2.73 -19.50
C LYS A 252 -8.36 -1.34 -18.84
N PRO A 253 -7.36 -0.47 -19.09
CA PRO A 253 -7.32 0.87 -18.46
C PRO A 253 -8.54 1.75 -18.73
N ASP A 254 -9.18 1.58 -19.88
CA ASP A 254 -10.40 2.27 -20.35
C ASP A 254 -11.70 1.53 -19.94
N GLY A 255 -11.60 0.31 -19.44
CA GLY A 255 -12.72 -0.54 -19.04
C GLY A 255 -12.85 -0.73 -17.52
N VAL A 256 -12.18 0.08 -16.70
CA VAL A 256 -12.29 -0.02 -15.24
C VAL A 256 -13.69 0.47 -14.80
N PRO A 257 -14.47 -0.35 -14.08
CA PRO A 257 -15.79 0.04 -13.60
C PRO A 257 -15.74 1.31 -12.74
N SER A 258 -16.75 2.18 -12.86
CA SER A 258 -16.83 3.41 -12.08
C SER A 258 -16.98 3.14 -10.57
N SER A 259 -17.54 2.00 -10.18
CA SER A 259 -17.63 1.56 -8.78
C SER A 259 -16.29 1.26 -8.12
N MET A 260 -15.22 1.12 -8.92
CA MET A 260 -13.85 0.92 -8.45
C MET A 260 -13.03 2.22 -8.41
N ILE A 261 -13.62 3.35 -8.72
CA ILE A 261 -12.98 4.67 -8.83
C ILE A 261 -13.58 5.60 -7.77
#